data_d89049f71dfa0f9e9c976d3a2173ee99
#
_entry.id   d89049f71dfa0f9e9c976d3a2173ee99
#
_cell.length_a   1.000
_cell.length_b   1.000
_cell.length_c   1.000
_cell.angle_alpha   90.00
_cell.angle_beta   90.00
_cell.angle_gamma   90.00
#
_symmetry.space_group_name_H-M   'P 1'
#
loop_
_entity.id
_entity.type
_entity.pdbx_description
1 polymer ?
#
loop_
_entity_poly.entity_id
_entity_poly.type
_entity_poly.pdbx_seq_one_letter_code
_entity_poly.pdbx_strand_id
1 'polypeptide(L)'
;DEEVAHINSNAVELIKREADKAKACLNFESGRLNNEVVVSRMGTRDFKVKIQGVAAHSGNDPEMGRSAIVQGANLVIELEKLNDIKRGKLINCGLIKGGISTNTIPDSCEIGILTRYKTREIGEEILKDIKEVLSKTFVEGTKTEFETKVGIGAMEKTDEVMGLFNLLSEVNEKLGYKKLVPIEVGGGSDAAFTSEIKIPTVCALGVVGEFNHTDKEYAVVDTMYERIELAANTVYELD
;
A
#
# COMPACT_ATOMS: atom_id res chain seq x y z
N ASP A 1 1.52 16.01 11.15
CA ASP A 1 1.88 14.65 11.60
C ASP A 1 2.55 13.91 10.47
N GLU A 2 3.46 13.04 10.82
CA GLU A 2 4.03 12.05 9.95
C GLU A 2 3.02 10.91 9.72
N GLU A 3 2.97 10.32 8.55
CA GLU A 3 1.96 9.31 8.16
C GLU A 3 1.85 8.10 9.12
N VAL A 4 2.94 7.75 9.79
CA VAL A 4 2.94 6.70 10.84
C VAL A 4 2.16 7.12 12.09
N ALA A 5 1.98 8.41 12.33
CA ALA A 5 1.30 8.95 13.52
C ALA A 5 -0.23 9.02 13.36
N HIS A 6 -0.76 8.84 12.15
CA HIS A 6 -2.20 8.98 11.88
C HIS A 6 -3.08 7.95 12.59
N ILE A 7 -2.51 6.83 13.07
CA ILE A 7 -3.25 5.73 13.71
C ILE A 7 -4.04 6.20 14.95
N ASN A 8 -3.56 7.26 15.64
CA ASN A 8 -4.18 7.77 16.87
C ASN A 8 -4.48 9.28 16.80
N SER A 9 -4.60 9.85 15.61
CA SER A 9 -4.89 11.26 15.40
C SER A 9 -6.12 11.46 14.51
N ASN A 10 -6.64 12.68 14.46
CA ASN A 10 -7.71 13.10 13.54
C ASN A 10 -7.15 13.70 12.24
N ALA A 11 -5.86 13.49 11.93
CA ALA A 11 -5.20 14.10 10.77
C ALA A 11 -5.89 13.73 9.46
N VAL A 12 -6.27 12.47 9.28
CA VAL A 12 -6.97 11.99 8.07
C VAL A 12 -8.29 12.72 7.85
N GLU A 13 -9.09 12.89 8.92
CA GLU A 13 -10.38 13.62 8.85
C GLU A 13 -10.15 15.10 8.50
N LEU A 14 -9.13 15.71 9.10
CA LEU A 14 -8.76 17.09 8.82
C LEU A 14 -8.31 17.28 7.37
N ILE A 15 -7.42 16.40 6.87
CA ILE A 15 -6.95 16.44 5.48
C ILE A 15 -8.14 16.35 4.52
N LYS A 16 -9.03 15.37 4.71
CA LYS A 16 -10.21 15.18 3.85
C LYS A 16 -11.16 16.38 3.91
N ARG A 17 -11.41 16.91 5.10
CA ARG A 17 -12.30 18.07 5.28
C ARG A 17 -11.76 19.32 4.57
N GLU A 18 -10.47 19.61 4.73
CA GLU A 18 -9.86 20.79 4.09
C GLU A 18 -9.74 20.59 2.56
N ALA A 19 -9.47 19.36 2.11
CA ALA A 19 -9.36 19.05 0.69
C ALA A 19 -10.70 18.98 -0.06
N ASP A 20 -11.83 18.77 0.63
CA ASP A 20 -13.16 18.57 0.00
C ASP A 20 -13.59 19.72 -0.95
N LYS A 21 -13.07 20.93 -0.72
CA LYS A 21 -13.33 22.12 -1.54
C LYS A 21 -12.16 22.50 -2.45
N ALA A 22 -11.09 21.72 -2.44
CA ALA A 22 -9.90 22.01 -3.22
C ALA A 22 -10.08 21.57 -4.68
N LYS A 23 -9.50 22.33 -5.62
CA LYS A 23 -9.44 21.96 -7.04
C LYS A 23 -8.36 20.90 -7.30
N ALA A 24 -7.28 20.92 -6.52
CA ALA A 24 -6.13 20.04 -6.64
C ALA A 24 -5.37 19.91 -5.31
N CYS A 25 -4.54 18.90 -5.20
CA CYS A 25 -3.61 18.71 -4.09
C CYS A 25 -2.17 18.56 -4.63
N LEU A 26 -1.27 19.38 -4.13
CA LEU A 26 0.16 19.33 -4.36
C LEU A 26 0.82 18.77 -3.08
N ASN A 27 1.23 17.51 -3.10
CA ASN A 27 1.81 16.85 -1.93
C ASN A 27 3.34 16.92 -1.97
N PHE A 28 3.93 17.49 -0.92
CA PHE A 28 5.37 17.78 -0.80
C PHE A 28 6.15 16.68 -0.08
N GLU A 29 5.84 15.41 -0.38
CA GLU A 29 6.77 14.32 -0.10
C GLU A 29 8.13 14.57 -0.76
N SER A 30 9.18 13.91 -0.25
CA SER A 30 10.54 14.05 -0.80
C SER A 30 10.56 13.94 -2.31
N GLY A 31 11.12 14.96 -2.96
CA GLY A 31 11.34 15.00 -4.38
C GLY A 31 12.33 13.90 -4.79
N ARG A 32 12.19 13.41 -6.02
CA ARG A 32 13.00 12.30 -6.51
C ARG A 32 14.04 12.78 -7.51
N LEU A 33 15.14 12.04 -7.64
CA LEU A 33 16.14 12.26 -8.68
C LEU A 33 15.46 12.25 -10.08
N ASN A 34 16.10 12.87 -11.06
CA ASN A 34 15.61 12.98 -12.44
C ASN A 34 14.29 13.75 -12.62
N ASN A 35 13.91 14.62 -11.68
CA ASN A 35 12.66 15.38 -11.71
C ASN A 35 11.40 14.52 -11.84
N GLU A 36 11.41 13.37 -11.21
CA GLU A 36 10.26 12.48 -11.16
C GLU A 36 9.17 13.03 -10.24
N VAL A 37 7.94 13.02 -10.73
CA VAL A 37 6.72 13.39 -9.98
C VAL A 37 5.83 12.17 -9.89
N VAL A 38 5.37 11.85 -8.69
CA VAL A 38 4.55 10.66 -8.47
C VAL A 38 3.09 10.98 -8.79
N VAL A 39 2.53 10.22 -9.73
CA VAL A 39 1.14 10.33 -10.20
C VAL A 39 0.29 9.12 -9.79
N SER A 40 0.89 8.11 -9.14
CA SER A 40 0.19 6.95 -8.59
C SER A 40 0.98 6.32 -7.45
N ARG A 41 0.28 5.89 -6.41
CA ARG A 41 0.82 5.10 -5.30
C ARG A 41 -0.09 3.92 -5.00
N MET A 42 0.49 2.76 -4.69
CA MET A 42 -0.30 1.59 -4.35
C MET A 42 -0.89 1.72 -2.95
N GLY A 43 -2.16 1.32 -2.82
CA GLY A 43 -2.78 1.11 -1.53
C GLY A 43 -2.34 -0.20 -0.89
N THR A 44 -2.58 -0.34 0.42
CA THR A 44 -2.22 -1.52 1.20
C THR A 44 -3.39 -2.01 2.06
N ARG A 45 -3.43 -3.33 2.27
CA ARG A 45 -4.32 -3.96 3.25
C ARG A 45 -3.60 -5.15 3.88
N ASP A 46 -3.65 -5.20 5.20
CA ASP A 46 -3.09 -6.29 6.00
C ASP A 46 -4.15 -7.34 6.32
N PHE A 47 -3.73 -8.60 6.39
CA PHE A 47 -4.52 -9.70 6.92
C PHE A 47 -3.69 -10.47 7.93
N LYS A 48 -4.29 -10.80 9.05
CA LYS A 48 -3.77 -11.71 10.06
C LYS A 48 -4.68 -12.93 10.12
N VAL A 49 -4.18 -14.06 9.65
CA VAL A 49 -4.93 -15.32 9.58
C VAL A 49 -4.50 -16.22 10.73
N LYS A 50 -5.46 -16.81 11.42
CA LYS A 50 -5.26 -17.79 12.47
C LYS A 50 -5.93 -19.09 12.07
N ILE A 51 -5.20 -20.19 12.17
CA ILE A 51 -5.68 -21.53 11.85
C ILE A 51 -5.58 -22.38 13.09
N GLN A 52 -6.69 -22.99 13.48
CA GLN A 52 -6.80 -23.93 14.56
C GLN A 52 -6.99 -25.35 14.02
N GLY A 53 -6.18 -26.26 14.48
CA GLY A 53 -6.25 -27.69 14.21
C GLY A 53 -6.41 -28.49 15.50
N VAL A 54 -5.89 -29.73 15.50
CA VAL A 54 -5.91 -30.62 16.67
C VAL A 54 -4.52 -31.24 16.84
N ALA A 55 -3.93 -31.06 18.03
CA ALA A 55 -2.64 -31.68 18.37
C ALA A 55 -2.78 -33.19 18.57
N ALA A 56 -1.79 -33.94 18.11
CA ALA A 56 -1.66 -35.38 18.38
C ALA A 56 -0.18 -35.81 18.31
N HIS A 57 0.17 -36.94 18.91
CA HIS A 57 1.49 -37.50 18.76
C HIS A 57 1.65 -38.09 17.35
N SER A 58 2.63 -37.58 16.57
CA SER A 58 2.74 -37.91 15.14
C SER A 58 3.03 -39.38 14.83
N GLY A 59 3.51 -40.15 15.81
CA GLY A 59 3.81 -41.57 15.67
C GLY A 59 2.82 -42.54 16.36
N ASN A 60 2.13 -42.10 17.43
CA ASN A 60 1.21 -42.95 18.17
C ASN A 60 -0.24 -42.84 17.67
N ASP A 61 -0.72 -41.62 17.49
CA ASP A 61 -2.13 -41.34 17.21
C ASP A 61 -2.28 -40.35 16.06
N PRO A 62 -1.62 -40.54 14.90
CA PRO A 62 -1.59 -39.53 13.81
C PRO A 62 -2.98 -39.22 13.25
N GLU A 63 -3.91 -40.18 13.27
CA GLU A 63 -5.28 -40.03 12.78
C GLU A 63 -6.14 -39.10 13.67
N MET A 64 -5.73 -38.88 14.91
CA MET A 64 -6.42 -37.95 15.83
C MET A 64 -6.04 -36.49 15.58
N GLY A 65 -4.90 -36.24 14.93
CA GLY A 65 -4.40 -34.91 14.66
C GLY A 65 -5.03 -34.24 13.45
N ARG A 66 -5.04 -32.89 13.46
CA ARG A 66 -5.47 -32.06 12.34
C ARG A 66 -4.46 -30.94 12.17
N SER A 67 -3.59 -31.07 11.18
CA SER A 67 -2.45 -30.19 11.02
C SER A 67 -2.84 -28.79 10.54
N ALA A 68 -2.72 -27.80 11.43
CA ALA A 68 -2.91 -26.40 11.08
C ALA A 68 -1.82 -25.90 10.11
N ILE A 69 -0.59 -26.43 10.19
CA ILE A 69 0.48 -26.07 9.25
C ILE A 69 0.15 -26.54 7.84
N VAL A 70 -0.35 -27.77 7.66
CA VAL A 70 -0.73 -28.28 6.33
C VAL A 70 -1.88 -27.45 5.74
N GLN A 71 -2.89 -27.10 6.56
CA GLN A 71 -3.95 -26.18 6.15
C GLN A 71 -3.37 -24.84 5.71
N GLY A 72 -2.50 -24.23 6.53
CA GLY A 72 -1.86 -22.95 6.24
C GLY A 72 -1.00 -22.96 4.99
N ALA A 73 -0.19 -24.01 4.78
CA ALA A 73 0.65 -24.16 3.60
C ALA A 73 -0.19 -24.19 2.30
N ASN A 74 -1.31 -24.94 2.30
CA ASN A 74 -2.23 -24.95 1.14
C ASN A 74 -2.86 -23.59 0.92
N LEU A 75 -3.28 -22.89 1.98
CA LEU A 75 -3.83 -21.53 1.85
C LEU A 75 -2.80 -20.58 1.24
N VAL A 76 -1.53 -20.62 1.68
CA VAL A 76 -0.45 -19.77 1.10
C VAL A 76 -0.28 -20.07 -0.39
N ILE A 77 -0.24 -21.33 -0.80
CA ILE A 77 -0.11 -21.71 -2.22
C ILE A 77 -1.27 -21.16 -3.06
N GLU A 78 -2.51 -21.22 -2.56
CA GLU A 78 -3.67 -20.69 -3.26
C GLU A 78 -3.69 -19.16 -3.31
N LEU A 79 -3.28 -18.50 -2.22
CA LEU A 79 -3.18 -17.04 -2.14
C LEU A 79 -2.15 -16.48 -3.13
N GLU A 80 -0.99 -17.12 -3.24
CA GLU A 80 0.06 -16.69 -4.18
C GLU A 80 -0.37 -16.79 -5.65
N LYS A 81 -1.29 -17.68 -6.01
CA LYS A 81 -1.86 -17.77 -7.38
C LYS A 81 -2.73 -16.58 -7.76
N LEU A 82 -3.19 -15.79 -6.80
CA LEU A 82 -4.02 -14.61 -7.04
C LEU A 82 -3.23 -13.40 -7.52
N ASN A 83 -1.90 -13.46 -7.49
CA ASN A 83 -1.05 -12.35 -7.91
C ASN A 83 -1.21 -12.03 -9.40
N ASP A 84 -1.43 -10.76 -9.72
CA ASP A 84 -1.39 -10.19 -11.08
C ASP A 84 -0.59 -8.89 -11.07
N ILE A 85 0.73 -9.04 -11.19
CA ILE A 85 1.68 -7.92 -11.14
C ILE A 85 1.37 -6.87 -12.22
N LYS A 86 0.93 -7.30 -13.41
CA LYS A 86 0.65 -6.40 -14.54
C LYS A 86 -0.55 -5.49 -14.25
N ARG A 87 -1.57 -6.01 -13.57
CA ARG A 87 -2.72 -5.23 -13.12
C ARG A 87 -2.45 -4.44 -11.84
N GLY A 88 -1.32 -4.66 -11.17
CA GLY A 88 -1.04 -4.07 -9.85
C GLY A 88 -1.84 -4.72 -8.72
N LYS A 89 -2.08 -6.02 -8.80
CA LYS A 89 -2.70 -6.87 -7.78
C LYS A 89 -1.62 -7.73 -7.14
N LEU A 90 -1.19 -7.37 -5.92
CA LEU A 90 -0.07 -8.01 -5.23
C LEU A 90 -0.52 -8.56 -3.88
N ILE A 91 -0.21 -9.83 -3.63
CA ILE A 91 -0.50 -10.53 -2.38
C ILE A 91 0.80 -11.17 -1.93
N ASN A 92 1.26 -10.83 -0.73
CA ASN A 92 2.50 -11.36 -0.16
C ASN A 92 2.22 -12.02 1.18
N CYS A 93 2.36 -13.34 1.25
CA CYS A 93 2.32 -14.10 2.49
C CYS A 93 3.69 -14.00 3.19
N GLY A 94 3.97 -12.86 3.82
CA GLY A 94 5.29 -12.53 4.36
C GLY A 94 5.66 -13.22 5.66
N LEU A 95 4.69 -13.78 6.38
CA LEU A 95 4.90 -14.48 7.65
C LEU A 95 4.07 -15.76 7.68
N ILE A 96 4.69 -16.86 8.13
CA ILE A 96 4.01 -18.08 8.53
C ILE A 96 4.67 -18.65 9.78
N LYS A 97 3.89 -18.95 10.82
CA LYS A 97 4.37 -19.52 12.09
C LYS A 97 3.41 -20.59 12.58
N GLY A 98 3.93 -21.71 13.08
CA GLY A 98 3.08 -22.76 13.64
C GLY A 98 3.88 -23.92 14.21
N GLY A 99 3.18 -24.76 15.02
CA GLY A 99 3.77 -25.92 15.67
C GLY A 99 4.69 -25.56 16.85
N ILE A 100 4.98 -26.58 17.66
CA ILE A 100 5.84 -26.48 18.86
C ILE A 100 6.98 -27.49 18.86
N SER A 101 6.83 -28.62 18.14
CA SER A 101 7.74 -29.75 18.17
C SER A 101 7.56 -30.62 16.92
N THR A 102 8.63 -31.30 16.48
CA THR A 102 8.61 -32.13 15.27
C THR A 102 7.87 -33.46 15.44
N ASN A 103 7.65 -33.92 16.68
CA ASN A 103 6.90 -35.12 16.99
C ASN A 103 5.43 -34.91 17.33
N THR A 104 4.93 -33.65 17.16
CA THR A 104 3.55 -33.29 17.43
C THR A 104 2.90 -32.75 16.16
N ILE A 105 1.71 -33.23 15.80
CA ILE A 105 0.88 -32.65 14.74
C ILE A 105 0.45 -31.25 15.22
N PRO A 106 0.73 -30.19 14.47
CA PRO A 106 0.50 -28.82 14.94
C PRO A 106 -0.98 -28.45 14.96
N ASP A 107 -1.44 -27.96 16.09
CA ASP A 107 -2.82 -27.47 16.32
C ASP A 107 -3.00 -25.98 16.02
N SER A 108 -1.92 -25.28 15.71
CA SER A 108 -1.97 -23.85 15.45
C SER A 108 -1.04 -23.44 14.30
N CYS A 109 -1.50 -22.49 13.48
CA CYS A 109 -0.70 -21.79 12.48
C CYS A 109 -1.21 -20.37 12.31
N GLU A 110 -0.31 -19.40 12.18
CA GLU A 110 -0.60 -18.01 11.87
C GLU A 110 0.05 -17.62 10.54
N ILE A 111 -0.68 -16.86 9.70
CA ILE A 111 -0.16 -16.29 8.45
C ILE A 111 -0.37 -14.78 8.50
N GLY A 112 0.70 -14.03 8.18
CA GLY A 112 0.65 -12.58 7.97
C GLY A 112 0.73 -12.28 6.48
N ILE A 113 -0.27 -11.55 5.96
CA ILE A 113 -0.38 -11.21 4.54
C ILE A 113 -0.42 -9.70 4.41
N LEU A 114 0.43 -9.15 3.55
CA LEU A 114 0.33 -7.77 3.08
C LEU A 114 -0.10 -7.78 1.62
N THR A 115 -1.13 -7.02 1.30
CA THR A 115 -1.55 -6.81 -0.08
C THR A 115 -1.22 -5.39 -0.55
N ARG A 116 -0.95 -5.25 -1.85
CA ARG A 116 -0.82 -3.95 -2.50
C ARG A 116 -1.70 -3.92 -3.75
N TYR A 117 -2.33 -2.78 -3.99
CA TYR A 117 -3.25 -2.61 -5.10
C TYR A 117 -3.13 -1.24 -5.74
N LYS A 118 -3.22 -1.21 -7.08
CA LYS A 118 -3.07 0.01 -7.87
C LYS A 118 -4.33 0.90 -7.82
N THR A 119 -5.52 0.28 -7.69
CA THR A 119 -6.79 0.99 -7.61
C THR A 119 -7.66 0.42 -6.49
N ARG A 120 -8.62 1.21 -6.01
CA ARG A 120 -9.60 0.77 -5.01
C ARG A 120 -10.37 -0.47 -5.47
N GLU A 121 -10.75 -0.51 -6.74
CA GLU A 121 -11.47 -1.65 -7.34
C GLU A 121 -10.65 -2.95 -7.21
N ILE A 122 -9.34 -2.89 -7.55
CA ILE A 122 -8.42 -4.04 -7.35
C ILE A 122 -8.32 -4.39 -5.87
N GLY A 123 -8.30 -3.41 -4.97
CA GLY A 123 -8.28 -3.65 -3.52
C GLY A 123 -9.52 -4.41 -3.01
N GLU A 124 -10.69 -4.10 -3.52
CA GLU A 124 -11.92 -4.83 -3.20
C GLU A 124 -11.97 -6.22 -3.87
N GLU A 125 -11.46 -6.36 -5.09
CA GLU A 125 -11.25 -7.67 -5.74
C GLU A 125 -10.35 -8.56 -4.88
N ILE A 126 -9.21 -8.06 -4.43
CA ILE A 126 -8.29 -8.78 -3.53
C ILE A 126 -9.01 -9.24 -2.26
N LEU A 127 -9.77 -8.34 -1.62
CA LEU A 127 -10.50 -8.67 -0.41
C LEU A 127 -11.48 -9.83 -0.63
N LYS A 128 -12.20 -9.81 -1.73
CA LYS A 128 -13.14 -10.87 -2.12
C LYS A 128 -12.40 -12.19 -2.35
N ASP A 129 -11.35 -12.17 -3.17
CA ASP A 129 -10.60 -13.38 -3.55
C ASP A 129 -9.89 -14.02 -2.35
N ILE A 130 -9.29 -13.21 -1.48
CA ILE A 130 -8.68 -13.72 -0.24
C ILE A 130 -9.74 -14.38 0.66
N LYS A 131 -10.91 -13.76 0.84
CA LYS A 131 -12.00 -14.35 1.61
C LYS A 131 -12.44 -15.70 1.05
N GLU A 132 -12.52 -15.81 -0.28
CA GLU A 132 -12.87 -17.07 -0.95
C GLU A 132 -11.81 -18.15 -0.69
N VAL A 133 -10.51 -17.81 -0.82
CA VAL A 133 -9.42 -18.76 -0.52
C VAL A 133 -9.43 -19.16 0.95
N LEU A 134 -9.56 -18.20 1.89
CA LEU A 134 -9.56 -18.48 3.33
C LEU A 134 -10.77 -19.30 3.80
N SER A 135 -11.84 -19.38 3.01
CA SER A 135 -12.98 -20.26 3.28
C SER A 135 -12.76 -21.73 2.91
N LYS A 136 -11.66 -22.04 2.18
CA LYS A 136 -11.34 -23.41 1.75
C LYS A 136 -10.78 -24.24 2.92
N THR A 137 -11.26 -25.46 3.07
CA THR A 137 -10.75 -26.44 4.03
C THR A 137 -10.00 -27.52 3.28
N PHE A 138 -8.68 -27.58 3.44
CA PHE A 138 -7.79 -28.62 2.89
C PHE A 138 -7.53 -29.75 3.88
N VAL A 139 -7.61 -29.44 5.18
CA VAL A 139 -7.51 -30.41 6.27
C VAL A 139 -8.81 -30.37 7.03
N GLU A 140 -9.63 -31.41 6.87
CA GLU A 140 -10.91 -31.53 7.54
C GLU A 140 -10.76 -31.45 9.06
N GLY A 141 -11.65 -30.69 9.72
CA GLY A 141 -11.61 -30.47 11.18
C GLY A 141 -10.68 -29.33 11.60
N THR A 142 -10.07 -28.57 10.67
CA THR A 142 -9.41 -27.30 10.98
C THR A 142 -10.38 -26.12 10.87
N LYS A 143 -10.10 -25.03 11.60
CA LYS A 143 -10.86 -23.78 11.55
C LYS A 143 -9.93 -22.64 11.16
N THR A 144 -10.33 -21.84 10.19
CA THR A 144 -9.59 -20.64 9.75
C THR A 144 -10.37 -19.38 10.11
N GLU A 145 -9.73 -18.45 10.80
CA GLU A 145 -10.25 -17.12 11.13
C GLU A 145 -9.26 -16.07 10.66
N PHE A 146 -9.74 -14.86 10.35
CA PHE A 146 -8.87 -13.77 9.97
C PHE A 146 -9.39 -12.41 10.42
N GLU A 147 -8.46 -11.49 10.61
CA GLU A 147 -8.68 -10.06 10.79
C GLU A 147 -8.04 -9.32 9.61
N THR A 148 -8.61 -8.21 9.20
CA THR A 148 -8.05 -7.37 8.14
C THR A 148 -8.15 -5.89 8.48
N LYS A 149 -7.15 -5.13 8.06
CA LYS A 149 -7.10 -3.68 8.24
C LYS A 149 -6.60 -3.03 6.95
N VAL A 150 -7.30 -1.99 6.50
CA VAL A 150 -6.76 -1.11 5.45
C VAL A 150 -5.60 -0.32 6.06
N GLY A 151 -4.46 -0.31 5.38
CA GLY A 151 -3.33 0.55 5.70
C GLY A 151 -3.57 1.95 5.11
N ILE A 152 -2.87 2.25 4.02
CA ILE A 152 -3.09 3.48 3.24
C ILE A 152 -3.84 3.11 1.96
N GLY A 153 -4.79 3.96 1.54
CA GLY A 153 -5.52 3.81 0.28
C GLY A 153 -4.62 3.98 -0.95
N ALA A 154 -5.12 3.65 -2.13
CA ALA A 154 -4.41 3.93 -3.37
C ALA A 154 -4.55 5.41 -3.76
N MET A 155 -3.45 6.02 -4.20
CA MET A 155 -3.46 7.24 -4.99
C MET A 155 -3.53 6.84 -6.46
N GLU A 156 -4.72 6.97 -7.05
CA GLU A 156 -4.97 6.46 -8.38
C GLU A 156 -4.55 7.46 -9.46
N LYS A 157 -3.97 6.94 -10.56
CA LYS A 157 -3.68 7.71 -11.76
C LYS A 157 -4.95 7.84 -12.59
N THR A 158 -5.60 8.99 -12.52
CA THR A 158 -6.79 9.33 -13.32
C THR A 158 -6.45 10.37 -14.39
N ASP A 159 -7.41 10.64 -15.29
CA ASP A 159 -7.23 11.68 -16.30
C ASP A 159 -7.08 13.08 -15.66
N GLU A 160 -7.78 13.33 -14.54
CA GLU A 160 -7.68 14.58 -13.78
C GLU A 160 -6.30 14.72 -13.11
N VAL A 161 -5.72 13.64 -12.57
CA VAL A 161 -4.36 13.63 -12.03
C VAL A 161 -3.35 13.92 -13.14
N MET A 162 -3.54 13.32 -14.32
CA MET A 162 -2.67 13.61 -15.46
C MET A 162 -2.88 15.02 -16.01
N GLY A 163 -4.09 15.59 -15.94
CA GLY A 163 -4.34 16.98 -16.24
C GLY A 163 -3.55 17.93 -15.33
N LEU A 164 -3.57 17.67 -14.02
CA LEU A 164 -2.77 18.42 -13.04
C LEU A 164 -1.26 18.26 -13.30
N PHE A 165 -0.78 17.05 -13.60
CA PHE A 165 0.61 16.82 -13.96
C PHE A 165 1.01 17.57 -15.23
N ASN A 166 0.14 17.63 -16.23
CA ASN A 166 0.42 18.37 -17.49
C ASN A 166 0.52 19.86 -17.22
N LEU A 167 -0.39 20.43 -16.39
CA LEU A 167 -0.30 21.84 -15.96
C LEU A 167 1.04 22.12 -15.26
N LEU A 168 1.43 21.27 -14.29
CA LEU A 168 2.74 21.36 -13.63
C LEU A 168 3.89 21.33 -14.63
N SER A 169 3.80 20.46 -15.64
CA SER A 169 4.85 20.33 -16.67
C SER A 169 4.96 21.57 -17.55
N GLU A 170 3.85 22.18 -17.93
CA GLU A 170 3.81 23.43 -18.69
C GLU A 170 4.39 24.61 -17.90
N VAL A 171 4.01 24.72 -16.62
CA VAL A 171 4.57 25.74 -15.72
C VAL A 171 6.07 25.53 -15.53
N ASN A 172 6.51 24.29 -15.31
CA ASN A 172 7.91 23.94 -15.14
C ASN A 172 8.76 24.31 -16.40
N GLU A 173 8.21 24.09 -17.59
CA GLU A 173 8.84 24.47 -18.86
C GLU A 173 8.94 25.99 -19.02
N LYS A 174 7.86 26.74 -18.69
CA LYS A 174 7.87 28.21 -18.70
C LYS A 174 8.93 28.79 -17.75
N LEU A 175 9.19 28.13 -16.62
CA LEU A 175 10.23 28.52 -15.67
C LEU A 175 11.65 28.13 -16.12
N GLY A 176 11.79 27.34 -17.19
CA GLY A 176 13.08 26.93 -17.73
C GLY A 176 13.74 25.77 -16.96
N TYR A 177 13.00 25.06 -16.13
CA TYR A 177 13.52 23.94 -15.34
C TYR A 177 13.57 22.65 -16.15
N LYS A 178 14.36 21.68 -15.64
CA LYS A 178 14.48 20.35 -16.22
C LYS A 178 13.11 19.65 -16.26
N LYS A 179 12.79 19.04 -17.41
CA LYS A 179 11.51 18.35 -17.67
C LYS A 179 11.08 17.41 -16.53
N LEU A 180 9.80 17.50 -16.13
CA LEU A 180 9.19 16.58 -15.18
C LEU A 180 8.90 15.21 -15.82
N VAL A 181 9.02 14.14 -15.04
CA VAL A 181 8.75 12.76 -15.48
C VAL A 181 7.68 12.15 -14.57
N PRO A 182 6.51 11.75 -15.11
CA PRO A 182 5.48 11.09 -14.27
C PRO A 182 5.87 9.66 -13.99
N ILE A 183 5.81 9.25 -12.71
CA ILE A 183 6.08 7.88 -12.28
C ILE A 183 5.00 7.33 -11.37
N GLU A 184 4.93 6.00 -11.31
CA GLU A 184 4.08 5.25 -10.40
C GLU A 184 4.96 4.49 -9.38
N VAL A 185 4.60 4.49 -8.11
CA VAL A 185 5.42 3.87 -7.05
C VAL A 185 4.59 2.97 -6.12
N GLY A 186 5.27 2.02 -5.48
CA GLY A 186 4.62 1.05 -4.57
C GLY A 186 4.40 1.53 -3.15
N GLY A 187 5.11 2.59 -2.70
CA GLY A 187 4.98 3.13 -1.35
C GLY A 187 3.78 4.06 -1.18
N GLY A 188 3.12 4.02 -0.01
CA GLY A 188 2.02 4.92 0.33
C GLY A 188 2.49 6.34 0.67
N SER A 189 1.58 7.29 0.78
CA SER A 189 1.73 8.60 1.40
C SER A 189 0.36 9.24 1.68
N ASP A 190 0.33 10.34 2.38
CA ASP A 190 -0.87 11.13 2.70
C ASP A 190 -1.64 11.61 1.44
N ALA A 191 -0.98 11.66 0.28
CA ALA A 191 -1.61 11.90 -1.01
C ALA A 191 -2.77 10.94 -1.32
N ALA A 192 -2.80 9.76 -0.69
CA ALA A 192 -3.89 8.82 -0.82
C ALA A 192 -5.21 9.35 -0.23
N PHE A 193 -5.16 10.14 0.86
CA PHE A 193 -6.36 10.63 1.53
C PHE A 193 -7.14 11.65 0.68
N THR A 194 -6.43 12.48 -0.08
CA THR A 194 -7.07 13.41 -1.02
C THR A 194 -7.55 12.69 -2.28
N SER A 195 -6.80 11.69 -2.75
CA SER A 195 -7.21 10.81 -3.85
C SER A 195 -8.48 10.01 -3.51
N GLU A 196 -8.65 9.57 -2.26
CA GLU A 196 -9.86 8.86 -1.81
C GLU A 196 -11.15 9.67 -1.98
N ILE A 197 -11.07 10.99 -1.83
CA ILE A 197 -12.19 11.92 -2.04
C ILE A 197 -12.19 12.52 -3.45
N LYS A 198 -11.42 11.92 -4.38
CA LYS A 198 -11.36 12.27 -5.81
C LYS A 198 -10.80 13.67 -6.10
N ILE A 199 -9.97 14.21 -5.24
CA ILE A 199 -9.22 15.44 -5.54
C ILE A 199 -7.99 15.05 -6.37
N PRO A 200 -7.80 15.68 -7.57
CA PRO A 200 -6.59 15.47 -8.36
C PRO A 200 -5.36 15.75 -7.53
N THR A 201 -4.48 14.76 -7.38
CA THR A 201 -3.33 14.84 -6.49
C THR A 201 -2.07 14.42 -7.23
N VAL A 202 -1.01 15.20 -7.08
CA VAL A 202 0.36 14.83 -7.48
C VAL A 202 1.26 14.85 -6.25
N CYS A 203 2.28 13.99 -6.25
CA CYS A 203 3.08 13.76 -5.05
C CYS A 203 4.59 13.78 -5.38
N ALA A 204 5.44 13.84 -4.34
CA ALA A 204 6.89 13.98 -4.46
C ALA A 204 7.31 15.34 -5.06
N LEU A 205 6.61 16.40 -4.70
CA LEU A 205 6.94 17.78 -5.08
C LEU A 205 7.86 18.50 -4.10
N GLY A 206 8.31 17.84 -3.04
CA GLY A 206 9.25 18.41 -2.07
C GLY A 206 10.67 18.49 -2.59
N VAL A 207 11.58 18.89 -1.70
CA VAL A 207 13.02 18.96 -1.97
C VAL A 207 13.54 17.61 -2.47
N VAL A 208 14.41 17.64 -3.49
CA VAL A 208 15.02 16.42 -4.04
C VAL A 208 16.03 15.86 -3.04
N GLY A 209 15.96 14.56 -2.78
CA GLY A 209 16.86 13.85 -1.89
C GLY A 209 16.76 12.34 -2.04
N GLU A 210 17.58 11.64 -1.27
CA GLU A 210 17.58 10.17 -1.23
C GLU A 210 17.88 9.65 0.17
N PHE A 211 17.79 8.32 0.31
CA PHE A 211 18.04 7.56 1.53
C PHE A 211 17.09 7.89 2.68
N ASN A 212 15.83 8.22 2.37
CA ASN A 212 14.80 8.52 3.35
C ASN A 212 14.76 7.45 4.46
N HIS A 213 14.54 7.91 5.71
CA HIS A 213 14.50 7.06 6.91
C HIS A 213 15.84 6.41 7.28
N THR A 214 16.96 6.95 6.81
CA THR A 214 18.31 6.48 7.19
C THR A 214 19.18 7.63 7.68
N ASP A 215 20.30 7.30 8.32
CA ASP A 215 21.34 8.26 8.74
C ASP A 215 22.14 8.88 7.56
N LYS A 216 21.86 8.45 6.34
CA LYS A 216 22.46 8.95 5.10
C LYS A 216 21.51 9.86 4.31
N GLU A 217 20.33 10.14 4.85
CA GLU A 217 19.35 11.00 4.19
C GLU A 217 19.94 12.39 3.92
N TYR A 218 19.72 12.87 2.71
CA TYR A 218 20.16 14.21 2.29
C TYR A 218 19.11 14.91 1.44
N ALA A 219 19.22 16.24 1.37
CA ALA A 219 18.41 17.09 0.51
C ALA A 219 19.30 18.02 -0.31
N VAL A 220 18.96 18.23 -1.59
CA VAL A 220 19.60 19.18 -2.50
C VAL A 220 18.90 20.52 -2.36
N VAL A 221 19.49 21.44 -1.60
CA VAL A 221 18.86 22.71 -1.16
C VAL A 221 18.34 23.56 -2.33
N ASP A 222 19.08 23.67 -3.43
CA ASP A 222 18.68 24.47 -4.59
C ASP A 222 17.32 24.02 -5.15
N THR A 223 17.04 22.73 -5.12
CA THR A 223 15.74 22.18 -5.60
C THR A 223 14.56 22.60 -4.73
N MET A 224 14.78 23.01 -3.49
CA MET A 224 13.71 23.54 -2.65
C MET A 224 13.13 24.83 -3.24
N TYR A 225 13.98 25.73 -3.72
CA TYR A 225 13.55 26.99 -4.34
C TYR A 225 12.82 26.73 -5.64
N GLU A 226 13.34 25.83 -6.49
CA GLU A 226 12.68 25.43 -7.74
C GLU A 226 11.28 24.85 -7.48
N ARG A 227 11.12 24.00 -6.45
CA ARG A 227 9.83 23.41 -6.09
C ARG A 227 8.82 24.41 -5.52
N ILE A 228 9.29 25.38 -4.72
CA ILE A 228 8.46 26.47 -4.21
C ILE A 228 7.93 27.32 -5.38
N GLU A 229 8.82 27.71 -6.31
CA GLU A 229 8.46 28.53 -7.47
C GLU A 229 7.50 27.78 -8.40
N LEU A 230 7.76 26.51 -8.68
CA LEU A 230 6.87 25.63 -9.46
C LEU A 230 5.48 25.55 -8.83
N ALA A 231 5.40 25.28 -7.52
CA ALA A 231 4.12 25.16 -6.84
C ALA A 231 3.34 26.47 -6.81
N ALA A 232 4.00 27.58 -6.50
CA ALA A 232 3.36 28.89 -6.46
C ALA A 232 2.77 29.29 -7.82
N ASN A 233 3.54 29.13 -8.90
CA ASN A 233 3.05 29.43 -10.24
C ASN A 233 1.96 28.44 -10.70
N THR A 234 2.05 27.17 -10.32
CA THR A 234 0.98 26.19 -10.63
C THR A 234 -0.33 26.55 -9.94
N VAL A 235 -0.27 26.97 -8.65
CA VAL A 235 -1.48 27.42 -7.92
C VAL A 235 -2.08 28.66 -8.57
N TYR A 236 -1.26 29.57 -9.06
CA TYR A 236 -1.73 30.78 -9.76
C TYR A 236 -2.43 30.45 -11.11
N GLU A 237 -2.03 29.38 -11.79
CA GLU A 237 -2.62 28.94 -13.06
C GLU A 237 -3.83 27.98 -12.85
N LEU A 238 -4.14 27.60 -11.60
CA LEU A 238 -5.34 26.80 -11.26
C LEU A 238 -6.59 27.69 -11.19
N ASP A 239 -7.23 27.94 -12.31
CA ASP A 239 -8.50 28.67 -12.41
C ASP A 239 -9.74 27.90 -11.90
#